data_505bcdbc06c554e711d4c5526bc44a18
#
_entry.id   505bcdbc06c554e711d4c5526bc44a18
#
_cell.length_a   1.000
_cell.length_b   1.000
_cell.length_c   1.000
_cell.angle_alpha   90.00
_cell.angle_beta   90.00
_cell.angle_gamma   90.00
#
_symmetry.space_group_name_H-M   'P 1'
#
loop_
_entity.id
_entity.type
_entity.pdbx_description
1 polymer ?
#
loop_
_entity_poly.entity_id
_entity_poly.type
_entity_poly.pdbx_seq_one_letter_code
_entity_poly.pdbx_strand_id
1 'polypeptide(L)'
;MLVPYSQCSDPMLLSDRSIKQLLKEKTLVIDPTPEVKSASVRLHLSDQFAQPFGRIKRKKSYTLQPKKLVLSSTLERIRLPDDHAGLYDGSTTLARIGITTHMGSMLVSPGSDGNLTLEIFNASDKPFVLKPGMRIGQLLILKLDAPAERPQPTLSSYKGKRHTGLIMPEQKEIYRPRKK
;
A
#
# COMPACT_ATOMS: atom_id res chain seq x y z
N MET A 1 17.79 6.86 -32.40
CA MET A 1 17.02 8.09 -32.68
C MET A 1 16.46 8.56 -31.36
N LEU A 2 16.94 9.66 -30.78
CA LEU A 2 16.43 10.19 -29.53
C LEU A 2 15.05 10.79 -29.77
N VAL A 3 14.02 10.29 -29.07
CA VAL A 3 12.69 10.89 -29.10
C VAL A 3 12.80 12.30 -28.52
N PRO A 4 12.26 13.35 -29.16
CA PRO A 4 12.30 14.69 -28.60
C PRO A 4 11.61 14.74 -27.25
N TYR A 5 12.23 15.35 -26.26
CA TYR A 5 11.74 15.50 -24.85
C TYR A 5 10.31 16.04 -24.74
N SER A 6 9.86 16.78 -25.76
CA SER A 6 8.51 17.34 -25.84
C SER A 6 7.37 16.33 -26.10
N GLN A 7 7.68 15.04 -26.33
CA GLN A 7 6.68 13.99 -26.55
C GLN A 7 6.56 12.98 -25.41
N CYS A 8 7.42 13.05 -24.38
CA CYS A 8 7.23 12.30 -23.15
C CYS A 8 6.23 13.06 -22.26
N SER A 9 5.12 12.44 -21.91
CA SER A 9 4.28 12.95 -20.84
C SER A 9 5.10 12.83 -19.56
N ASP A 10 5.54 13.96 -18.98
CA ASP A 10 6.33 13.95 -17.75
C ASP A 10 5.63 13.14 -16.68
N PRO A 11 6.34 12.24 -15.98
CA PRO A 11 5.78 11.51 -14.85
C PRO A 11 5.33 12.52 -13.81
N MET A 12 4.09 12.41 -13.35
CA MET A 12 3.48 13.43 -12.48
C MET A 12 2.90 12.82 -11.23
N LEU A 13 3.17 13.46 -10.09
CA LEU A 13 2.36 13.28 -8.91
C LEU A 13 0.99 13.92 -9.15
N LEU A 14 -0.07 13.12 -8.97
CA LEU A 14 -1.42 13.57 -9.25
C LEU A 14 -1.98 14.47 -8.16
N SER A 15 -2.62 15.57 -8.58
CA SER A 15 -3.42 16.41 -7.70
C SER A 15 -4.75 15.73 -7.34
N ASP A 16 -5.43 16.28 -6.34
CA ASP A 16 -6.76 15.83 -5.93
C ASP A 16 -7.78 15.85 -7.08
N ARG A 17 -7.70 16.81 -7.99
CA ARG A 17 -8.56 16.90 -9.18
C ARG A 17 -8.39 15.66 -10.06
N SER A 18 -7.14 15.32 -10.39
CA SER A 18 -6.83 14.15 -11.24
C SER A 18 -7.20 12.84 -10.54
N ILE A 19 -6.91 12.72 -9.24
CA ILE A 19 -7.28 11.55 -8.44
C ILE A 19 -8.81 11.35 -8.44
N LYS A 20 -9.59 12.42 -8.18
CA LYS A 20 -11.06 12.37 -8.20
C LYS A 20 -11.62 12.00 -9.57
N GLN A 21 -10.96 12.45 -10.65
CA GLN A 21 -11.35 12.10 -12.01
C GLN A 21 -11.16 10.60 -12.26
N LEU A 22 -9.98 10.05 -11.96
CA LEU A 22 -9.69 8.61 -12.10
C LEU A 22 -10.62 7.72 -11.27
N LEU A 23 -10.97 8.15 -10.05
CA LEU A 23 -11.94 7.46 -9.19
C LEU A 23 -13.34 7.46 -9.82
N LYS A 24 -13.79 8.59 -10.36
CA LYS A 24 -15.07 8.72 -11.05
C LYS A 24 -15.16 7.84 -12.29
N GLU A 25 -14.10 7.77 -13.06
CA GLU A 25 -13.96 6.93 -14.27
C GLU A 25 -13.76 5.45 -13.95
N LYS A 26 -13.56 5.11 -12.66
CA LYS A 26 -13.23 3.75 -12.20
C LYS A 26 -11.95 3.17 -12.81
N THR A 27 -11.08 4.01 -13.35
CA THR A 27 -9.74 3.66 -13.80
C THR A 27 -8.85 3.36 -12.59
N LEU A 28 -8.87 4.24 -11.59
CA LEU A 28 -8.38 3.99 -10.24
C LEU A 28 -9.56 3.52 -9.38
N VAL A 29 -9.40 2.43 -8.64
CA VAL A 29 -10.41 1.97 -7.68
C VAL A 29 -9.81 1.96 -6.27
N ILE A 30 -10.47 2.63 -5.35
CA ILE A 30 -10.15 2.58 -3.91
C ILE A 30 -11.48 2.40 -3.17
N ASP A 31 -11.62 1.27 -2.48
CA ASP A 31 -12.86 0.86 -1.82
C ASP A 31 -12.57 0.43 -0.37
N PRO A 32 -13.26 1.01 0.62
CA PRO A 32 -14.30 2.06 0.53
C PRO A 32 -13.78 3.38 -0.03
N THR A 33 -14.70 4.23 -0.51
CA THR A 33 -14.38 5.55 -1.10
C THR A 33 -13.45 6.34 -0.18
N PRO A 34 -12.27 6.76 -0.65
CA PRO A 34 -11.25 7.36 0.20
C PRO A 34 -11.48 8.84 0.46
N GLU A 35 -10.87 9.36 1.53
CA GLU A 35 -10.66 10.79 1.71
C GLU A 35 -9.52 11.27 0.82
N VAL A 36 -9.83 12.02 -0.25
CA VAL A 36 -8.83 12.60 -1.15
C VAL A 36 -8.28 13.90 -0.56
N LYS A 37 -6.95 14.00 -0.48
CA LYS A 37 -6.18 15.20 -0.08
C LYS A 37 -5.57 15.86 -1.32
N SER A 38 -4.88 16.99 -1.14
CA SER A 38 -4.33 17.79 -2.25
C SER A 38 -3.54 17.00 -3.30
N ALA A 39 -2.78 15.97 -2.88
CA ALA A 39 -1.95 15.14 -3.75
C ALA A 39 -1.85 13.67 -3.28
N SER A 40 -2.81 13.21 -2.49
CA SER A 40 -2.81 11.84 -1.94
C SER A 40 -4.21 11.39 -1.55
N VAL A 41 -4.36 10.12 -1.26
CA VAL A 41 -5.55 9.55 -0.62
C VAL A 41 -5.20 9.02 0.75
N ARG A 42 -6.05 9.25 1.73
CA ARG A 42 -5.86 8.78 3.09
C ARG A 42 -6.22 7.30 3.21
N LEU A 43 -5.42 6.57 3.98
CA LEU A 43 -5.61 5.15 4.20
C LEU A 43 -5.82 4.85 5.69
N HIS A 44 -6.61 3.81 5.95
CA HIS A 44 -7.03 3.41 7.28
C HIS A 44 -6.62 1.96 7.57
N LEU A 45 -6.50 1.63 8.85
CA LEU A 45 -6.13 0.32 9.33
C LEU A 45 -7.31 -0.65 9.24
N SER A 46 -7.08 -1.87 8.74
CA SER A 46 -8.07 -2.95 8.78
C SER A 46 -8.20 -3.56 10.18
N ASP A 47 -9.11 -4.51 10.32
CA ASP A 47 -9.30 -5.32 11.53
C ASP A 47 -8.44 -6.59 11.58
N GLN A 48 -7.58 -6.81 10.57
CA GLN A 48 -6.75 -8.01 10.43
C GLN A 48 -5.36 -7.79 11.02
N PHE A 49 -4.95 -8.70 11.90
CA PHE A 49 -3.64 -8.66 12.56
C PHE A 49 -3.00 -10.04 12.57
N ALA A 50 -1.69 -10.10 12.38
CA ALA A 50 -0.91 -11.33 12.51
C ALA A 50 0.48 -11.03 13.06
N GLN A 51 1.04 -11.95 13.84
CA GLN A 51 2.48 -12.00 14.06
C GLN A 51 3.18 -12.50 12.78
N PRO A 52 4.44 -12.15 12.52
CA PRO A 52 5.20 -12.75 11.43
C PRO A 52 5.09 -14.28 11.47
N PHE A 53 4.77 -14.89 10.31
CA PHE A 53 4.50 -16.34 10.17
C PHE A 53 3.33 -16.89 11.00
N GLY A 54 2.57 -16.03 11.69
CA GLY A 54 1.42 -16.41 12.51
C GLY A 54 0.12 -16.44 11.70
N ARG A 55 -0.96 -16.87 12.34
CA ARG A 55 -2.30 -16.87 11.76
C ARG A 55 -2.91 -15.46 11.80
N ILE A 56 -3.61 -15.10 10.73
CA ILE A 56 -4.39 -13.85 10.66
C ILE A 56 -5.60 -13.96 11.60
N LYS A 57 -5.79 -12.94 12.42
CA LYS A 57 -6.91 -12.81 13.35
C LYS A 57 -7.60 -11.45 13.17
N ARG A 58 -8.92 -11.43 13.14
CA ARG A 58 -9.70 -10.19 13.21
C ARG A 58 -9.87 -9.74 14.66
N LYS A 59 -9.64 -8.46 14.92
CA LYS A 59 -9.69 -7.88 16.26
C LYS A 59 -10.29 -6.49 16.26
N LYS A 60 -11.05 -6.14 17.28
CA LYS A 60 -11.56 -4.77 17.52
C LYS A 60 -10.47 -3.81 17.97
N SER A 61 -9.37 -4.31 18.50
CA SER A 61 -8.17 -3.56 18.85
C SER A 61 -6.98 -4.50 19.01
N TYR A 62 -5.76 -3.98 18.87
CA TYR A 62 -4.52 -4.71 19.07
C TYR A 62 -3.54 -3.86 19.88
N THR A 63 -3.11 -4.33 21.07
CA THR A 63 -2.07 -3.63 21.83
C THR A 63 -0.70 -4.05 21.34
N LEU A 64 -0.03 -3.15 20.63
CA LEU A 64 1.32 -3.32 20.13
C LEU A 64 2.32 -2.94 21.23
N GLN A 65 2.98 -3.95 21.78
CA GLN A 65 3.98 -3.76 22.83
C GLN A 65 5.24 -3.04 22.30
N PRO A 66 6.02 -2.38 23.16
CA PRO A 66 7.30 -1.78 22.80
C PRO A 66 8.22 -2.77 22.07
N LYS A 67 8.93 -2.29 21.06
CA LYS A 67 9.92 -3.06 20.25
C LYS A 67 9.32 -4.32 19.60
N LYS A 68 8.02 -4.33 19.34
CA LYS A 68 7.33 -5.44 18.66
C LYS A 68 6.80 -5.03 17.31
N LEU A 69 6.74 -6.01 16.41
CA LEU A 69 6.17 -5.95 15.07
C LEU A 69 4.83 -6.66 15.05
N VAL A 70 3.88 -6.10 14.32
CA VAL A 70 2.64 -6.78 13.93
C VAL A 70 2.38 -6.50 12.45
N LEU A 71 1.90 -7.51 11.74
CA LEU A 71 1.42 -7.36 10.36
C LEU A 71 -0.07 -7.02 10.38
N SER A 72 -0.46 -6.10 9.52
CA SER A 72 -1.85 -5.72 9.29
C SER A 72 -2.04 -5.35 7.82
N SER A 73 -3.17 -4.78 7.45
CA SER A 73 -3.40 -4.28 6.09
C SER A 73 -4.16 -2.97 6.11
N THR A 74 -4.21 -2.32 4.96
CA THR A 74 -5.15 -1.21 4.75
C THR A 74 -6.59 -1.74 4.79
N LEU A 75 -7.51 -0.89 5.27
CA LEU A 75 -8.95 -1.12 5.14
C LEU A 75 -9.34 -1.08 3.65
N GLU A 76 -8.78 -0.11 2.94
CA GLU A 76 -9.07 0.13 1.54
C GLU A 76 -8.41 -0.92 0.64
N ARG A 77 -9.20 -1.49 -0.27
CA ARG A 77 -8.71 -2.19 -1.45
C ARG A 77 -8.32 -1.15 -2.48
N ILE A 78 -7.17 -1.32 -3.09
CA ILE A 78 -6.61 -0.40 -4.09
C ILE A 78 -6.38 -1.19 -5.38
N ARG A 79 -6.90 -0.66 -6.51
CA ARG A 79 -6.56 -1.15 -7.85
C ARG A 79 -6.00 0.00 -8.66
N LEU A 80 -4.72 -0.11 -9.01
CA LEU A 80 -4.02 0.84 -9.87
C LEU A 80 -4.11 0.40 -11.33
N PRO A 81 -4.26 1.34 -12.28
CA PRO A 81 -4.12 1.04 -13.70
C PRO A 81 -2.64 0.79 -14.06
N ASP A 82 -2.39 0.27 -15.26
CA ASP A 82 -1.06 -0.16 -15.69
C ASP A 82 -0.09 1.00 -15.99
N ASP A 83 -0.60 2.21 -16.11
CA ASP A 83 0.15 3.45 -16.34
C ASP A 83 0.27 4.34 -15.09
N HIS A 84 -0.10 3.81 -13.92
CA HIS A 84 0.04 4.51 -12.64
C HIS A 84 0.69 3.63 -11.58
N ALA A 85 1.55 4.24 -10.78
CA ALA A 85 2.10 3.66 -9.57
C ALA A 85 1.59 4.38 -8.32
N GLY A 86 1.67 3.73 -7.17
CA GLY A 86 1.42 4.35 -5.88
C GLY A 86 2.67 4.40 -5.02
N LEU A 87 2.79 5.43 -4.17
CA LEU A 87 3.77 5.45 -3.09
C LEU A 87 3.03 5.53 -1.76
N TYR A 88 3.16 4.47 -0.95
CA TYR A 88 2.63 4.48 0.40
C TYR A 88 3.55 5.29 1.32
N ASP A 89 2.97 6.21 2.07
CA ASP A 89 3.67 7.00 3.08
C ASP A 89 2.95 6.91 4.42
N GLY A 90 3.70 6.63 5.47
CA GLY A 90 3.17 6.44 6.82
C GLY A 90 2.67 7.74 7.45
N SER A 91 1.82 7.61 8.47
CA SER A 91 1.31 8.76 9.22
C SER A 91 2.42 9.45 10.01
N THR A 92 2.68 10.73 9.72
CA THR A 92 3.64 11.56 10.49
C THR A 92 3.24 11.68 11.96
N THR A 93 1.95 11.65 12.29
CA THR A 93 1.46 11.67 13.68
C THR A 93 1.86 10.40 14.41
N LEU A 94 1.75 9.23 13.78
CA LEU A 94 2.18 7.96 14.37
C LEU A 94 3.72 7.90 14.46
N ALA A 95 4.44 8.37 13.45
CA ALA A 95 5.89 8.38 13.45
C ALA A 95 6.46 9.22 14.61
N ARG A 96 5.84 10.36 14.95
CA ARG A 96 6.26 11.22 16.07
C ARG A 96 6.15 10.57 17.45
N ILE A 97 5.32 9.54 17.58
CA ILE A 97 5.20 8.75 18.82
C ILE A 97 5.90 7.39 18.72
N GLY A 98 6.74 7.21 17.71
CA GLY A 98 7.54 6.01 17.50
C GLY A 98 6.79 4.83 16.87
N ILE A 99 5.66 5.07 16.20
CA ILE A 99 4.94 4.02 15.47
C ILE A 99 5.20 4.19 13.97
N THR A 100 5.91 3.24 13.36
CA THR A 100 6.01 3.13 11.89
C THR A 100 4.99 2.15 11.35
N THR A 101 4.49 2.39 10.15
CA THR A 101 3.40 1.61 9.54
C THR A 101 3.84 0.81 8.32
N HIS A 102 5.08 0.95 7.90
CA HIS A 102 5.73 0.08 6.91
C HIS A 102 7.25 0.08 7.13
N MET A 103 7.90 -1.02 6.79
CA MET A 103 9.34 -1.19 6.90
C MET A 103 9.97 -1.62 5.56
N GLY A 104 9.16 -2.08 4.63
CA GLY A 104 9.56 -2.56 3.32
C GLY A 104 9.47 -1.51 2.22
N SER A 105 9.06 -1.93 1.03
CA SER A 105 8.89 -1.06 -0.12
C SER A 105 7.66 -0.18 0.04
N MET A 106 7.84 1.12 -0.21
CA MET A 106 6.71 2.07 -0.33
C MET A 106 6.00 1.97 -1.68
N LEU A 107 6.62 1.32 -2.68
CA LEU A 107 6.09 1.25 -4.04
C LEU A 107 4.91 0.28 -4.12
N VAL A 108 3.79 0.80 -4.58
CA VAL A 108 2.62 0.03 -5.03
C VAL A 108 2.69 -0.03 -6.55
N SER A 109 3.00 -1.21 -7.07
CA SER A 109 3.28 -1.39 -8.51
C SER A 109 2.05 -1.14 -9.38
N PRO A 110 2.24 -0.71 -10.65
CA PRO A 110 1.17 -0.63 -11.64
C PRO A 110 0.42 -1.95 -11.77
N GLY A 111 -0.89 -1.90 -11.98
CA GLY A 111 -1.74 -3.09 -12.08
C GLY A 111 -2.03 -3.80 -10.75
N SER A 112 -1.51 -3.32 -9.62
CA SER A 112 -1.83 -3.88 -8.29
C SER A 112 -3.33 -3.86 -8.03
N ASP A 113 -3.85 -4.94 -7.42
CA ASP A 113 -5.25 -5.06 -7.01
C ASP A 113 -5.34 -5.80 -5.67
N GLY A 114 -5.59 -5.07 -4.59
CA GLY A 114 -5.70 -5.62 -3.25
C GLY A 114 -5.56 -4.59 -2.13
N ASN A 115 -5.52 -5.09 -0.89
CA ASN A 115 -5.18 -4.29 0.28
C ASN A 115 -3.66 -4.28 0.46
N LEU A 116 -3.08 -3.17 0.88
CA LEU A 116 -1.65 -3.11 1.19
C LEU A 116 -1.38 -3.81 2.51
N THR A 117 -0.39 -4.69 2.52
CA THR A 117 0.14 -5.26 3.77
C THR A 117 1.02 -4.22 4.45
N LEU A 118 0.88 -4.11 5.76
CA LEU A 118 1.57 -3.15 6.59
C LEU A 118 2.41 -3.86 7.64
N GLU A 119 3.67 -3.48 7.77
CA GLU A 119 4.58 -3.92 8.82
C GLU A 119 4.62 -2.85 9.92
N ILE A 120 3.73 -2.98 10.92
CA ILE A 120 3.59 -1.96 11.96
C ILE A 120 4.53 -2.29 13.11
N PHE A 121 5.47 -1.39 13.38
CA PHE A 121 6.47 -1.54 14.44
C PHE A 121 6.37 -0.42 15.47
N ASN A 122 6.45 -0.78 16.75
CA ASN A 122 6.50 0.17 17.85
C ASN A 122 7.95 0.37 18.30
N ALA A 123 8.57 1.48 17.86
CA ALA A 123 9.91 1.87 18.26
C ALA A 123 9.96 2.56 19.64
N SER A 124 8.80 2.94 20.20
CA SER A 124 8.72 3.60 21.51
C SER A 124 8.89 2.61 22.69
N ASP A 125 8.94 3.16 23.89
CA ASP A 125 9.02 2.37 25.14
C ASP A 125 7.65 2.19 25.83
N LYS A 126 6.56 2.62 25.17
CA LYS A 126 5.19 2.49 25.69
C LYS A 126 4.34 1.64 24.76
N PRO A 127 3.42 0.82 25.31
CA PRO A 127 2.44 0.12 24.50
C PRO A 127 1.57 1.10 23.69
N PHE A 128 1.18 0.72 22.48
CA PHE A 128 0.28 1.51 21.63
C PHE A 128 -0.92 0.66 21.22
N VAL A 129 -2.13 1.23 21.30
CA VAL A 129 -3.36 0.52 20.92
C VAL A 129 -3.73 0.88 19.48
N LEU A 130 -3.61 -0.11 18.60
CA LEU A 130 -4.08 -0.05 17.23
C LEU A 130 -5.59 -0.36 17.19
N LYS A 131 -6.36 0.49 16.51
CA LYS A 131 -7.81 0.30 16.33
C LYS A 131 -8.15 0.30 14.84
N PRO A 132 -8.96 -0.66 14.33
CA PRO A 132 -9.47 -0.61 12.97
C PRO A 132 -10.13 0.74 12.65
N GLY A 133 -9.95 1.20 11.42
CA GLY A 133 -10.44 2.51 10.98
C GLY A 133 -9.58 3.70 11.38
N MET A 134 -8.51 3.51 12.18
CA MET A 134 -7.58 4.61 12.46
C MET A 134 -6.76 4.95 11.21
N ARG A 135 -6.43 6.23 11.07
CA ARG A 135 -5.56 6.73 9.98
C ARG A 135 -4.15 6.21 10.18
N ILE A 136 -3.61 5.52 9.17
CA ILE A 136 -2.28 4.88 9.26
C ILE A 136 -1.27 5.47 8.27
N GLY A 137 -1.74 6.09 7.20
CA GLY A 137 -0.89 6.65 6.18
C GLY A 137 -1.69 7.26 5.04
N GLN A 138 -1.01 7.42 3.93
CA GLN A 138 -1.56 7.97 2.69
C GLN A 138 -0.93 7.27 1.49
N LEU A 139 -1.61 7.32 0.36
CA LEU A 139 -1.13 6.87 -0.94
C LEU A 139 -1.02 8.05 -1.88
N LEU A 140 0.17 8.33 -2.36
CA LEU A 140 0.44 9.23 -3.46
C LEU A 140 0.26 8.45 -4.76
N ILE A 141 -0.35 9.05 -5.78
CA ILE A 141 -0.55 8.43 -7.09
C ILE A 141 0.33 9.15 -8.11
N LEU A 142 1.15 8.39 -8.82
CA LEU A 142 2.03 8.88 -9.86
C LEU A 142 1.60 8.31 -11.21
N LYS A 143 1.53 9.16 -12.22
CA LYS A 143 1.42 8.72 -13.60
C LYS A 143 2.80 8.36 -14.11
N LEU A 144 2.92 7.22 -14.80
CA LEU A 144 4.15 6.81 -15.48
C LEU A 144 4.28 7.52 -16.83
N ASP A 145 5.48 7.59 -17.36
CA ASP A 145 5.79 8.09 -18.71
C ASP A 145 5.18 7.20 -19.81
N ALA A 146 5.02 5.90 -19.54
CA ALA A 146 4.34 4.94 -20.39
C ALA A 146 3.71 3.83 -19.52
N PRO A 147 2.71 3.09 -20.01
CA PRO A 147 2.19 1.91 -19.32
C PRO A 147 3.28 0.86 -19.07
N ALA A 148 3.23 0.23 -17.91
CA ALA A 148 4.19 -0.82 -17.58
C ALA A 148 4.03 -2.03 -18.52
N GLU A 149 5.12 -2.52 -19.10
CA GLU A 149 5.09 -3.73 -19.95
C GLU A 149 4.64 -4.99 -19.19
N ARG A 150 4.93 -5.01 -17.88
CA ARG A 150 4.64 -6.14 -17.00
C ARG A 150 4.02 -5.63 -15.70
N PRO A 151 2.72 -5.29 -15.69
CA PRO A 151 2.04 -4.84 -14.49
C PRO A 151 1.94 -5.96 -13.44
N GLN A 152 1.69 -5.59 -12.18
CA GLN A 152 1.76 -6.45 -11.00
C GLN A 152 1.06 -7.81 -11.12
N PRO A 153 -0.14 -7.98 -11.67
CA PRO A 153 -0.78 -9.29 -11.77
C PRO A 153 0.03 -10.30 -12.59
N THR A 154 0.90 -9.83 -13.49
CA THR A 154 1.77 -10.67 -14.32
C THR A 154 3.08 -11.03 -13.64
N LEU A 155 3.61 -10.18 -12.75
CA LEU A 155 4.91 -10.36 -12.11
C LEU A 155 4.85 -11.06 -10.76
N SER A 156 3.70 -10.96 -10.09
CA SER A 156 3.58 -11.41 -8.71
C SER A 156 3.51 -12.93 -8.61
N SER A 157 4.19 -13.48 -7.61
CA SER A 157 4.01 -14.87 -7.19
C SER A 157 2.57 -15.18 -6.77
N TYR A 158 1.79 -14.15 -6.50
CA TYR A 158 0.39 -14.17 -6.12
C TYR A 158 -0.58 -14.19 -7.32
N LYS A 159 -0.13 -14.70 -8.48
CA LYS A 159 -0.85 -14.73 -9.75
C LYS A 159 -2.35 -15.03 -9.60
N GLY A 160 -3.17 -14.11 -10.07
CA GLY A 160 -4.60 -14.32 -10.28
C GLY A 160 -5.48 -14.32 -9.03
N LYS A 161 -4.94 -14.09 -7.84
CA LYS A 161 -5.73 -13.96 -6.62
C LYS A 161 -5.92 -12.48 -6.30
N ARG A 162 -7.16 -12.01 -6.30
CA ARG A 162 -7.51 -10.75 -5.64
C ARG A 162 -7.14 -10.87 -4.18
N HIS A 163 -6.18 -10.06 -3.74
CA HIS A 163 -5.78 -10.08 -2.34
C HIS A 163 -6.73 -9.19 -1.55
N THR A 164 -7.67 -9.80 -0.86
CA THR A 164 -8.54 -9.11 0.09
C THR A 164 -7.97 -9.28 1.49
N GLY A 165 -7.30 -8.24 1.98
CA GLY A 165 -6.75 -8.21 3.33
C GLY A 165 -5.26 -8.50 3.44
N LEU A 166 -4.84 -8.87 4.63
CA LEU A 166 -3.44 -9.14 4.97
C LEU A 166 -2.89 -10.37 4.26
N ILE A 167 -1.70 -10.25 3.69
CA ILE A 167 -0.96 -11.35 3.08
C ILE A 167 0.22 -11.72 3.96
N MET A 168 0.41 -13.02 4.16
CA MET A 168 1.56 -13.55 4.87
C MET A 168 2.56 -14.14 3.87
N PRO A 169 3.86 -13.78 3.97
CA PRO A 169 4.88 -14.39 3.13
C PRO A 169 5.01 -15.87 3.47
N GLU A 170 5.15 -16.72 2.46
CA GLU A 170 5.56 -18.09 2.65
C GLU A 170 7.10 -18.16 2.73
N GLN A 171 7.64 -18.96 3.63
CA GLN A 171 9.10 -19.07 3.82
C GLN A 171 9.84 -19.44 2.53
N LYS A 172 9.22 -20.26 1.67
CA LYS A 172 9.77 -20.63 0.35
C LYS A 172 9.89 -19.46 -0.63
N GLU A 173 9.15 -18.35 -0.42
CA GLU A 173 9.22 -17.15 -1.28
C GLU A 173 10.46 -16.33 -0.99
N ILE A 174 10.97 -16.39 0.24
CA ILE A 174 12.18 -15.69 0.68
C ILE A 174 13.43 -16.26 0.00
N TYR A 175 13.43 -17.58 -0.29
CA TYR A 175 14.57 -18.30 -0.83
C TYR A 175 14.43 -18.65 -2.32
N ARG A 176 13.57 -17.99 -3.08
CA ARG A 176 13.49 -18.26 -4.52
C ARG A 176 14.78 -17.87 -5.23
N PRO A 177 15.51 -18.82 -5.86
CA PRO A 177 16.63 -18.48 -6.71
C PRO A 177 16.12 -17.68 -7.91
N ARG A 178 16.89 -16.67 -8.33
CA ARG A 178 16.61 -15.95 -9.58
C ARG A 178 16.63 -16.97 -10.72
N LYS A 179 15.56 -17.11 -11.46
CA LYS A 179 15.60 -17.84 -12.74
C LYS A 179 16.54 -17.03 -13.66
N LYS A 180 17.61 -17.69 -14.13
CA LYS A 180 18.50 -17.15 -15.17
C LYS A 180 17.72 -16.94 -16.46
#